data_c253107bdcf977d55756b363d1774c69
#
_entry.id   c253107bdcf977d55756b363d1774c69
#
_cell.length_a   1.000
_cell.length_b   1.000
_cell.length_c   1.000
_cell.angle_alpha   90.00
_cell.angle_beta   90.00
_cell.angle_gamma   90.00
#
_symmetry.space_group_name_H-M   'P 1'
#
loop_
_entity.id
_entity.type
_entity.pdbx_description
1 polymer ?
#
loop_
_entity_poly.entity_id
_entity_poly.type
_entity_poly.pdbx_seq_one_letter_code
_entity_poly.pdbx_strand_id
1 'polypeptide(L)'
;MRIKDFVVLCIVVPIILTIFPYFLVAQTDSAACYAFELPASCGNNQIINHFAYTLSYNEQHEQADWVAYILTRGRVSDKVTGRTDNFRPDPLVTTGSAELADYKSADANGQHYDRGHLAPAADMAWAAEAMDESFYLSNMSPQTAGFNRGIWKYLEEQLRAWALEYDTLFVVTGPVLTDGLPKLGPNDVSIPEYYYKVILRFEPSDTLAIGFILPNASSKSPLSSFAVTVDSVEMFTGIDFFIALPDFIEENVESSLCLSCWSWTEKGDNEKLQKNNTQVVGKRREGVQCSAVTKAGNRCKRITYSPNGKCSQHGGN
;
A
#
# COMPACT_ATOMS: atom_id res chain seq x y z
N MET A 1 -29.30 -64.85 65.11
CA MET A 1 -28.21 -63.99 65.59
C MET A 1 -28.28 -62.69 64.84
N ARG A 2 -28.60 -61.58 65.50
CA ARG A 2 -29.04 -60.30 64.88
C ARG A 2 -27.85 -59.44 64.54
N ILE A 3 -27.80 -58.97 63.29
CA ILE A 3 -26.86 -57.99 62.82
C ILE A 3 -27.50 -56.62 63.07
N LYS A 4 -26.78 -55.73 63.75
CA LYS A 4 -27.23 -54.36 64.08
C LYS A 4 -26.89 -53.41 62.90
N ASP A 5 -27.90 -52.66 62.58
CA ASP A 5 -27.80 -51.60 61.53
C ASP A 5 -26.98 -50.43 62.08
N PHE A 6 -25.95 -50.05 61.29
CA PHE A 6 -25.22 -48.76 61.40
C PHE A 6 -25.72 -47.82 60.35
N VAL A 7 -26.46 -46.82 60.72
CA VAL A 7 -26.86 -45.70 59.84
C VAL A 7 -25.70 -44.71 59.83
N VAL A 8 -25.06 -44.60 58.65
CA VAL A 8 -24.08 -43.55 58.42
C VAL A 8 -24.81 -42.34 57.79
N LEU A 9 -24.86 -41.27 58.56
CA LEU A 9 -25.43 -39.99 58.17
C LEU A 9 -24.42 -39.27 57.28
N CYS A 10 -24.62 -39.34 55.96
CA CYS A 10 -23.83 -38.53 54.99
C CYS A 10 -24.35 -37.08 55.04
N ILE A 11 -23.54 -36.16 55.56
CA ILE A 11 -23.75 -34.72 55.44
C ILE A 11 -23.28 -34.32 54.07
N VAL A 12 -24.22 -34.04 53.18
CA VAL A 12 -23.93 -33.47 51.87
C VAL A 12 -23.74 -31.96 52.02
N VAL A 13 -22.51 -31.49 51.96
CA VAL A 13 -22.19 -30.07 51.86
C VAL A 13 -22.32 -29.68 50.36
N PRO A 14 -23.18 -28.74 49.98
CA PRO A 14 -23.20 -28.29 48.59
C PRO A 14 -21.99 -27.41 48.34
N ILE A 15 -21.03 -27.93 47.59
CA ILE A 15 -19.97 -27.13 47.00
C ILE A 15 -20.60 -26.32 45.89
N ILE A 16 -20.85 -25.04 46.14
CA ILE A 16 -21.21 -24.08 45.09
C ILE A 16 -19.95 -23.85 44.26
N LEU A 17 -19.81 -24.61 43.16
CA LEU A 17 -18.85 -24.29 42.09
C LEU A 17 -19.36 -23.04 41.39
N THR A 18 -18.78 -21.88 41.70
CA THR A 18 -18.87 -20.69 40.85
C THR A 18 -18.12 -20.98 39.58
N ILE A 19 -18.84 -21.38 38.53
CA ILE A 19 -18.32 -21.49 37.19
C ILE A 19 -18.10 -20.06 36.69
N PHE A 20 -16.90 -19.52 36.90
CA PHE A 20 -16.42 -18.41 36.05
C PHE A 20 -16.27 -18.96 34.64
N PRO A 21 -16.95 -18.39 33.64
CA PRO A 21 -16.62 -18.73 32.28
C PRO A 21 -15.22 -18.14 32.00
N TYR A 22 -14.21 -18.99 32.11
CA TYR A 22 -12.97 -18.71 31.43
C TYR A 22 -13.32 -18.64 29.95
N PHE A 23 -13.46 -17.42 29.40
CA PHE A 23 -13.33 -17.19 28.01
C PHE A 23 -11.89 -17.60 27.64
N LEU A 24 -11.75 -18.85 27.21
CA LEU A 24 -10.61 -19.33 26.50
C LEU A 24 -10.64 -18.54 25.18
N VAL A 25 -9.95 -17.38 25.15
CA VAL A 25 -9.58 -16.76 23.90
C VAL A 25 -8.64 -17.77 23.26
N ALA A 26 -9.20 -18.59 22.37
CA ALA A 26 -8.40 -19.36 21.46
C ALA A 26 -7.58 -18.33 20.67
N GLN A 27 -6.32 -18.14 21.03
CA GLN A 27 -5.33 -17.60 20.13
C GLN A 27 -5.25 -18.60 18.97
N THR A 28 -6.09 -18.38 17.98
CA THR A 28 -5.81 -18.90 16.66
C THR A 28 -4.66 -18.03 16.15
N ASP A 29 -3.43 -18.47 16.36
CA ASP A 29 -2.26 -18.07 15.57
C ASP A 29 -2.42 -18.64 14.14
N SER A 30 -3.51 -18.30 13.47
CA SER A 30 -3.46 -18.10 12.05
C SER A 30 -2.98 -16.66 11.91
N ALA A 31 -1.70 -16.46 11.56
CA ALA A 31 -1.27 -15.24 10.95
C ALA A 31 -2.23 -15.04 9.75
N ALA A 32 -3.29 -14.27 9.96
CA ALA A 32 -4.14 -13.81 8.88
C ALA A 32 -3.18 -13.04 7.99
N CYS A 33 -2.84 -13.62 6.84
CA CYS A 33 -2.03 -12.97 5.83
C CYS A 33 -2.93 -11.88 5.27
N TYR A 34 -2.91 -10.70 5.90
CA TYR A 34 -3.63 -9.54 5.40
C TYR A 34 -2.92 -9.08 4.13
N ALA A 35 -3.58 -9.25 3.01
CA ALA A 35 -3.12 -8.78 1.70
C ALA A 35 -3.45 -7.29 1.57
N PHE A 36 -2.81 -6.46 2.41
CA PHE A 36 -3.05 -5.01 2.42
C PHE A 36 -2.72 -4.33 1.09
N GLU A 37 -1.89 -4.96 0.28
CA GLU A 37 -1.54 -4.45 -1.04
C GLU A 37 -2.63 -4.66 -2.09
N LEU A 38 -3.61 -5.54 -1.86
CA LEU A 38 -4.61 -5.85 -2.89
C LEU A 38 -5.75 -4.83 -2.87
N PRO A 39 -5.97 -4.09 -3.98
CA PRO A 39 -7.13 -3.22 -4.14
C PRO A 39 -8.44 -4.00 -4.27
N ALA A 40 -9.56 -3.33 -4.14
CA ALA A 40 -10.85 -3.88 -4.51
C ALA A 40 -10.84 -4.37 -5.96
N SER A 41 -11.47 -5.51 -6.20
CA SER A 41 -11.59 -6.04 -7.56
C SER A 41 -12.55 -5.17 -8.37
N CYS A 42 -12.04 -4.49 -9.38
CA CYS A 42 -12.81 -3.65 -10.29
C CYS A 42 -13.21 -4.43 -11.55
N GLY A 43 -14.50 -4.59 -11.79
CA GLY A 43 -15.01 -5.15 -13.05
C GLY A 43 -14.69 -6.63 -13.28
N ASN A 44 -14.56 -7.01 -14.56
CA ASN A 44 -14.32 -8.39 -15.01
C ASN A 44 -12.87 -8.65 -15.42
N ASN A 45 -11.94 -7.84 -14.95
CA ASN A 45 -10.53 -7.96 -15.29
C ASN A 45 -9.94 -9.27 -14.76
N GLN A 46 -8.99 -9.85 -15.48
CA GLN A 46 -8.30 -11.03 -15.05
C GLN A 46 -7.31 -10.67 -13.93
N ILE A 47 -7.49 -11.26 -12.74
CA ILE A 47 -6.50 -11.17 -11.66
C ILE A 47 -5.46 -12.26 -11.87
N ILE A 48 -4.20 -11.87 -11.94
CA ILE A 48 -3.06 -12.75 -12.18
C ILE A 48 -2.10 -12.66 -11.00
N ASN A 49 -1.80 -13.82 -10.41
CA ASN A 49 -0.86 -13.94 -9.32
C ASN A 49 0.47 -14.48 -9.84
N HIS A 50 1.51 -13.68 -9.76
CA HIS A 50 2.89 -14.03 -9.99
C HIS A 50 3.62 -14.34 -8.68
N PHE A 51 4.84 -14.81 -8.75
CA PHE A 51 5.62 -15.20 -7.58
C PHE A 51 5.83 -14.03 -6.58
N ALA A 52 5.98 -12.80 -7.08
CA ALA A 52 6.33 -11.64 -6.24
C ALA A 52 5.34 -10.47 -6.31
N TYR A 53 4.36 -10.53 -7.18
CA TYR A 53 3.34 -9.49 -7.37
C TYR A 53 2.04 -10.08 -7.90
N THR A 54 0.95 -9.35 -7.70
CA THR A 54 -0.37 -9.61 -8.28
C THR A 54 -0.75 -8.46 -9.18
N LEU A 55 -1.46 -8.71 -10.27
CA LEU A 55 -1.96 -7.67 -11.16
C LEU A 55 -3.41 -7.89 -11.58
N SER A 56 -4.08 -6.81 -11.97
CA SER A 56 -5.37 -6.81 -12.65
C SER A 56 -5.17 -6.45 -14.12
N TYR A 57 -5.30 -7.43 -15.01
CA TYR A 57 -5.08 -7.22 -16.45
C TYR A 57 -6.34 -6.67 -17.11
N ASN A 58 -6.18 -5.58 -17.85
CA ASN A 58 -7.24 -4.90 -18.59
C ASN A 58 -7.07 -5.11 -20.10
N GLU A 59 -7.90 -5.99 -20.65
CA GLU A 59 -7.92 -6.36 -22.06
C GLU A 59 -8.19 -5.18 -23.01
N GLN A 60 -8.99 -4.19 -22.59
CA GLN A 60 -9.30 -3.03 -23.42
C GLN A 60 -8.05 -2.16 -23.66
N HIS A 61 -7.12 -2.20 -22.73
CA HIS A 61 -5.90 -1.39 -22.72
C HIS A 61 -4.62 -2.18 -22.93
N GLU A 62 -4.68 -3.51 -22.99
CA GLU A 62 -3.55 -4.44 -23.17
C GLU A 62 -2.43 -4.24 -22.15
N GLN A 63 -2.79 -3.95 -20.90
CA GLN A 63 -1.87 -3.76 -19.78
C GLN A 63 -2.61 -3.85 -18.44
N ALA A 64 -1.90 -3.84 -17.33
CA ALA A 64 -2.52 -3.90 -16.03
C ALA A 64 -3.15 -2.55 -15.61
N ASP A 65 -4.36 -2.58 -15.00
CA ASP A 65 -4.91 -1.42 -14.28
C ASP A 65 -4.07 -1.12 -13.04
N TRP A 66 -3.65 -2.18 -12.35
CA TRP A 66 -2.76 -2.09 -11.20
C TRP A 66 -1.87 -3.32 -11.08
N VAL A 67 -0.71 -3.11 -10.48
CA VAL A 67 0.21 -4.13 -9.99
C VAL A 67 0.48 -3.89 -8.52
N ALA A 68 0.27 -4.91 -7.69
CA ALA A 68 0.40 -4.86 -6.25
C ALA A 68 1.52 -5.77 -5.77
N TYR A 69 2.38 -5.28 -4.87
CA TYR A 69 3.48 -6.06 -4.30
C TYR A 69 3.90 -5.55 -2.93
N ILE A 70 4.57 -6.41 -2.17
CA ILE A 70 5.15 -6.07 -0.88
C ILE A 70 6.64 -5.80 -1.06
N LEU A 71 7.13 -4.66 -0.60
CA LEU A 71 8.54 -4.29 -0.61
C LEU A 71 9.08 -4.29 0.82
N THR A 72 9.98 -5.22 1.13
CA THR A 72 10.57 -5.32 2.47
C THR A 72 12.05 -4.94 2.45
N ARG A 73 12.59 -4.60 3.63
CA ARG A 73 14.03 -4.38 3.83
C ARG A 73 14.87 -5.56 3.32
N GLY A 74 14.43 -6.80 3.61
CA GLY A 74 15.09 -8.01 3.12
C GLY A 74 15.12 -8.07 1.60
N ARG A 75 13.96 -7.86 0.95
CA ARG A 75 13.87 -7.88 -0.53
C ARG A 75 14.73 -6.81 -1.21
N VAL A 76 14.93 -5.67 -0.57
CA VAL A 76 15.82 -4.60 -1.08
C VAL A 76 17.29 -4.92 -0.86
N SER A 77 17.62 -5.53 0.28
CA SER A 77 19.01 -5.82 0.68
C SER A 77 19.58 -7.08 0.03
N ASP A 78 18.77 -8.12 -0.08
CA ASP A 78 19.24 -9.47 -0.46
C ASP A 78 19.15 -9.67 -1.98
N LYS A 79 20.04 -9.01 -2.70
CA LYS A 79 20.13 -9.15 -4.16
C LYS A 79 20.86 -10.45 -4.52
N VAL A 80 20.12 -11.43 -5.03
CA VAL A 80 20.65 -12.73 -5.44
C VAL A 80 20.82 -12.87 -6.95
N THR A 81 20.18 -11.99 -7.74
CA THR A 81 20.23 -12.05 -9.20
C THR A 81 20.37 -10.67 -9.82
N GLY A 82 20.97 -10.64 -11.02
CA GLY A 82 21.03 -9.44 -11.85
C GLY A 82 19.81 -9.30 -12.75
N ARG A 83 19.67 -8.15 -13.38
CA ARG A 83 18.64 -7.84 -14.37
C ARG A 83 18.77 -8.77 -15.59
N THR A 84 17.64 -9.42 -15.99
CA THR A 84 17.63 -10.41 -17.08
C THR A 84 17.29 -9.82 -18.45
N ASP A 85 16.53 -8.72 -18.49
CA ASP A 85 15.96 -8.12 -19.71
C ASP A 85 15.15 -9.11 -20.58
N ASN A 86 14.60 -10.16 -19.97
CA ASN A 86 13.87 -11.24 -20.61
C ASN A 86 12.41 -10.84 -20.90
N PHE A 87 12.21 -9.75 -21.64
CA PHE A 87 10.89 -9.27 -22.03
C PHE A 87 10.15 -10.27 -22.91
N ARG A 88 8.94 -10.67 -22.52
CA ARG A 88 8.12 -11.65 -23.23
C ARG A 88 6.64 -11.50 -22.88
N PRO A 89 5.73 -12.00 -23.73
CA PRO A 89 4.32 -12.11 -23.36
C PRO A 89 4.12 -12.88 -22.06
N ASP A 90 3.09 -12.52 -21.32
CA ASP A 90 2.72 -13.21 -20.08
C ASP A 90 1.86 -14.44 -20.41
N PRO A 91 2.32 -15.66 -20.12
CA PRO A 91 1.58 -16.88 -20.41
C PRO A 91 0.31 -17.06 -19.54
N LEU A 92 0.15 -16.28 -18.48
CA LEU A 92 -1.01 -16.35 -17.59
C LEU A 92 -2.16 -15.45 -18.08
N VAL A 93 -1.92 -14.52 -18.99
CA VAL A 93 -2.99 -13.74 -19.64
C VAL A 93 -3.70 -14.65 -20.64
N THR A 94 -4.97 -15.00 -20.38
CA THR A 94 -5.69 -16.02 -21.11
C THR A 94 -6.01 -15.65 -22.57
N THR A 95 -6.13 -14.38 -22.87
CA THR A 95 -6.39 -13.81 -24.20
C THR A 95 -5.11 -13.48 -24.99
N GLY A 96 -3.97 -13.52 -24.30
CA GLY A 96 -2.68 -13.03 -24.77
C GLY A 96 -2.40 -11.63 -24.24
N SER A 97 -1.16 -11.35 -23.89
CA SER A 97 -0.72 -10.00 -23.46
C SER A 97 -0.09 -9.26 -24.63
N ALA A 98 0.19 -7.97 -24.42
CA ALA A 98 1.04 -7.19 -25.32
C ALA A 98 2.31 -7.95 -25.73
N GLU A 99 2.85 -7.64 -26.89
CA GLU A 99 4.02 -8.27 -27.48
C GLU A 99 5.20 -7.28 -27.65
N LEU A 100 6.39 -7.81 -27.91
CA LEU A 100 7.55 -6.97 -28.21
C LEU A 100 7.36 -6.10 -29.47
N ALA A 101 6.50 -6.55 -30.39
CA ALA A 101 6.17 -5.80 -31.60
C ALA A 101 5.50 -4.47 -31.28
N ASP A 102 4.67 -4.41 -30.26
CA ASP A 102 3.97 -3.20 -29.84
C ASP A 102 4.95 -2.09 -29.47
N TYR A 103 5.92 -2.42 -28.64
CA TYR A 103 6.93 -1.46 -28.15
C TYR A 103 8.05 -1.14 -29.14
N LYS A 104 8.11 -1.82 -30.28
CA LYS A 104 9.00 -1.43 -31.40
C LYS A 104 8.38 -0.36 -32.29
N SER A 105 7.07 -0.24 -32.25
CA SER A 105 6.31 0.73 -33.00
C SER A 105 6.46 2.14 -32.40
N ALA A 106 6.30 3.16 -33.24
CA ALA A 106 6.06 4.52 -32.78
C ALA A 106 4.54 4.76 -32.68
N ASP A 107 4.14 5.74 -31.89
CA ASP A 107 2.76 6.24 -31.90
C ASP A 107 2.45 7.00 -33.21
N ALA A 108 1.23 7.51 -33.33
CA ALA A 108 0.78 8.28 -34.48
C ALA A 108 1.60 9.56 -34.73
N ASN A 109 2.35 10.05 -33.74
CA ASN A 109 3.21 11.22 -33.83
C ASN A 109 4.68 10.87 -34.05
N GLY A 110 5.03 9.59 -34.22
CA GLY A 110 6.40 9.11 -34.39
C GLY A 110 7.20 8.99 -33.08
N GLN A 111 6.55 9.05 -31.91
CA GLN A 111 7.22 8.90 -30.64
C GLN A 111 7.34 7.42 -30.26
N HIS A 112 8.52 7.03 -29.73
CA HIS A 112 8.76 5.72 -29.15
C HIS A 112 8.65 5.77 -27.63
N TYR A 113 8.23 4.64 -27.05
CA TYR A 113 8.04 4.48 -25.61
C TYR A 113 8.94 3.36 -25.08
N ASP A 114 9.42 3.54 -23.85
CA ASP A 114 10.07 2.47 -23.10
C ASP A 114 9.03 1.45 -22.63
N ARG A 115 9.44 0.19 -22.49
CA ARG A 115 8.72 -0.83 -21.72
C ARG A 115 8.92 -0.49 -20.25
N GLY A 116 8.08 0.39 -19.72
CA GLY A 116 8.15 0.85 -18.34
C GLY A 116 7.58 -0.18 -17.38
N HIS A 117 8.37 -0.61 -16.41
CA HIS A 117 7.93 -1.52 -15.38
C HIS A 117 6.92 -0.84 -14.46
N LEU A 118 5.88 -1.58 -14.05
CA LEU A 118 4.99 -1.21 -12.95
C LEU A 118 5.58 -1.72 -11.62
N ALA A 119 5.77 -3.04 -11.44
CA ALA A 119 6.62 -3.59 -10.39
C ALA A 119 8.07 -3.63 -10.89
N PRO A 120 8.99 -2.82 -10.30
CA PRO A 120 10.33 -2.62 -10.85
C PRO A 120 11.22 -3.86 -10.74
N ALA A 121 11.99 -4.17 -11.77
CA ALA A 121 12.97 -5.27 -11.72
C ALA A 121 13.98 -5.14 -10.56
N ALA A 122 14.32 -3.90 -10.16
CA ALA A 122 15.22 -3.66 -9.04
C ALA A 122 14.63 -4.09 -7.68
N ASP A 123 13.30 -4.11 -7.55
CA ASP A 123 12.58 -4.55 -6.35
C ASP A 123 12.40 -6.08 -6.33
N MET A 124 12.69 -6.75 -7.46
CA MET A 124 12.56 -8.21 -7.64
C MET A 124 13.89 -8.97 -7.62
N ALA A 125 15.02 -8.28 -7.36
CA ALA A 125 16.36 -8.86 -7.42
C ALA A 125 16.67 -9.89 -6.29
N TRP A 126 15.77 -10.04 -5.33
CA TRP A 126 15.88 -10.97 -4.20
C TRP A 126 15.59 -12.43 -4.55
N ALA A 127 14.98 -12.69 -5.70
CA ALA A 127 14.73 -14.04 -6.20
C ALA A 127 14.86 -14.08 -7.73
N ALA A 128 15.43 -15.15 -8.27
CA ALA A 128 15.59 -15.31 -9.72
C ALA A 128 14.23 -15.37 -10.43
N GLU A 129 13.24 -16.07 -9.85
CA GLU A 129 11.88 -16.18 -10.37
C GLU A 129 11.17 -14.81 -10.36
N ALA A 130 11.24 -14.07 -9.26
CA ALA A 130 10.67 -12.73 -9.17
C ALA A 130 11.26 -11.79 -10.23
N MET A 131 12.61 -11.84 -10.42
CA MET A 131 13.30 -11.07 -11.45
C MET A 131 12.83 -11.46 -12.85
N ASP A 132 12.75 -12.75 -13.14
CA ASP A 132 12.37 -13.23 -14.47
C ASP A 132 10.92 -12.88 -14.82
N GLU A 133 10.00 -13.07 -13.89
CA GLU A 133 8.58 -12.71 -14.06
C GLU A 133 8.35 -11.20 -14.15
N SER A 134 9.19 -10.37 -13.52
CA SER A 134 9.07 -8.92 -13.61
C SER A 134 9.16 -8.39 -15.05
N PHE A 135 9.68 -9.18 -16.00
CA PHE A 135 9.81 -8.85 -17.42
C PHE A 135 8.64 -9.34 -18.29
N TYR A 136 7.58 -9.88 -17.71
CA TYR A 136 6.35 -10.10 -18.46
C TYR A 136 5.75 -8.80 -18.94
N LEU A 137 5.24 -8.81 -20.19
CA LEU A 137 4.68 -7.60 -20.82
C LEU A 137 3.37 -7.16 -20.17
N SER A 138 2.70 -8.00 -19.41
CA SER A 138 1.58 -7.63 -18.52
C SER A 138 1.98 -6.67 -17.38
N ASN A 139 3.27 -6.68 -16.99
CA ASN A 139 3.86 -5.75 -16.01
C ASN A 139 4.48 -4.50 -16.67
N MET A 140 4.28 -4.31 -17.97
CA MET A 140 4.83 -3.21 -18.73
C MET A 140 3.75 -2.24 -19.17
N SER A 141 4.12 -0.96 -19.24
CA SER A 141 3.28 0.11 -19.76
C SER A 141 4.09 1.08 -20.61
N PRO A 142 3.50 1.71 -21.66
CA PRO A 142 4.20 2.65 -22.51
C PRO A 142 4.62 3.93 -21.77
N GLN A 143 5.86 4.04 -21.37
CA GLN A 143 6.42 5.18 -20.66
C GLN A 143 7.34 5.99 -21.55
N THR A 144 7.25 7.33 -21.51
CA THR A 144 8.25 8.17 -22.16
C THR A 144 9.62 7.95 -21.51
N ALA A 145 10.69 7.97 -22.30
CA ALA A 145 12.04 7.73 -21.77
C ALA A 145 12.43 8.73 -20.66
N GLY A 146 11.99 9.99 -20.79
CA GLY A 146 12.26 11.02 -19.80
C GLY A 146 11.53 10.80 -18.46
N PHE A 147 10.34 10.21 -18.50
CA PHE A 147 9.60 9.80 -17.32
C PHE A 147 10.22 8.53 -16.69
N ASN A 148 10.27 7.44 -17.46
CA ASN A 148 10.72 6.13 -17.00
C ASN A 148 12.14 6.17 -16.38
N ARG A 149 13.08 6.80 -17.09
CA ARG A 149 14.50 6.88 -16.67
C ARG A 149 14.78 8.06 -15.73
N GLY A 150 13.79 8.92 -15.51
CA GLY A 150 13.83 10.13 -14.70
C GLY A 150 13.03 10.03 -13.41
N ILE A 151 11.97 10.82 -13.32
CA ILE A 151 11.19 11.02 -12.08
C ILE A 151 10.57 9.72 -11.56
N TRP A 152 10.11 8.80 -12.46
CA TRP A 152 9.55 7.50 -12.06
C TRP A 152 10.60 6.62 -11.38
N LYS A 153 11.80 6.52 -11.97
CA LYS A 153 12.93 5.83 -11.36
C LYS A 153 13.30 6.42 -9.99
N TYR A 154 13.23 7.75 -9.83
CA TYR A 154 13.51 8.38 -8.52
C TYR A 154 12.47 8.03 -7.49
N LEU A 155 11.19 7.92 -7.85
CA LEU A 155 10.14 7.43 -6.97
C LEU A 155 10.40 5.98 -6.53
N GLU A 156 10.79 5.10 -7.44
CA GLU A 156 11.18 3.72 -7.11
C GLU A 156 12.41 3.67 -6.17
N GLU A 157 13.42 4.50 -6.41
CA GLU A 157 14.58 4.63 -5.51
C GLU A 157 14.16 5.12 -4.12
N GLN A 158 13.20 6.05 -4.06
CA GLN A 158 12.65 6.55 -2.80
C GLN A 158 11.90 5.46 -2.03
N LEU A 159 11.08 4.64 -2.69
CA LEU A 159 10.38 3.51 -2.05
C LEU A 159 11.38 2.50 -1.46
N ARG A 160 12.46 2.19 -2.18
CA ARG A 160 13.52 1.31 -1.64
C ARG A 160 14.21 1.92 -0.41
N ALA A 161 14.44 3.23 -0.39
CA ALA A 161 14.98 3.91 0.79
C ALA A 161 14.01 3.82 1.98
N TRP A 162 12.71 4.02 1.74
CA TRP A 162 11.68 3.86 2.76
C TRP A 162 11.57 2.41 3.26
N ALA A 163 11.65 1.40 2.39
CA ALA A 163 11.63 0.00 2.80
C ALA A 163 12.85 -0.37 3.67
N LEU A 164 14.01 0.21 3.40
CA LEU A 164 15.20 0.05 4.25
C LEU A 164 15.02 0.70 5.63
N GLU A 165 14.26 1.79 5.71
CA GLU A 165 14.02 2.52 6.96
C GLU A 165 12.86 1.93 7.76
N TYR A 166 11.71 1.69 7.10
CA TYR A 166 10.44 1.32 7.75
C TYR A 166 10.15 -0.19 7.72
N ASP A 167 11.05 -1.00 7.18
CA ASP A 167 10.99 -2.44 7.05
C ASP A 167 10.04 -2.97 5.97
N THR A 168 8.76 -2.63 6.00
CA THR A 168 7.76 -3.17 5.07
C THR A 168 6.86 -2.08 4.50
N LEU A 169 6.70 -2.10 3.18
CA LEU A 169 5.77 -1.27 2.43
C LEU A 169 4.84 -2.15 1.61
N PHE A 170 3.55 -1.82 1.60
CA PHE A 170 2.56 -2.37 0.69
C PHE A 170 2.38 -1.37 -0.45
N VAL A 171 2.60 -1.80 -1.68
CA VAL A 171 2.69 -0.92 -2.85
C VAL A 171 1.69 -1.34 -3.90
N VAL A 172 0.89 -0.39 -4.38
CA VAL A 172 0.08 -0.53 -5.59
C VAL A 172 0.49 0.53 -6.60
N THR A 173 0.62 0.14 -7.85
CA THR A 173 1.12 1.02 -8.91
C THR A 173 0.44 0.70 -10.23
N GLY A 174 0.18 1.69 -11.04
CA GLY A 174 -0.44 1.49 -12.34
C GLY A 174 -0.45 2.73 -13.21
N PRO A 175 -0.86 2.55 -14.47
CA PRO A 175 -1.26 3.64 -15.34
C PRO A 175 -2.66 4.14 -14.97
N VAL A 176 -2.98 5.37 -15.34
CA VAL A 176 -4.37 5.85 -15.33
C VAL A 176 -4.98 5.55 -16.70
N LEU A 177 -5.87 4.56 -16.74
CA LEU A 177 -6.50 4.09 -17.96
C LEU A 177 -7.88 4.71 -18.13
N THR A 178 -8.05 5.43 -19.23
CA THR A 178 -9.30 6.09 -19.60
C THR A 178 -9.67 5.79 -21.05
N ASP A 179 -10.93 5.93 -21.39
CA ASP A 179 -11.35 5.79 -22.78
C ASP A 179 -10.68 6.81 -23.70
N GLY A 180 -10.38 6.40 -24.94
CA GLY A 180 -9.84 7.29 -25.97
C GLY A 180 -8.34 7.56 -25.89
N LEU A 181 -7.59 6.87 -25.02
CA LEU A 181 -6.13 6.96 -24.99
C LEU A 181 -5.52 6.59 -26.36
N PRO A 182 -4.43 7.26 -26.79
CA PRO A 182 -3.66 6.86 -27.94
C PRO A 182 -3.20 5.40 -27.81
N LYS A 183 -2.96 4.75 -28.94
CA LYS A 183 -2.61 3.33 -29.02
C LYS A 183 -1.21 3.13 -29.59
N LEU A 184 -0.55 2.05 -29.15
CA LEU A 184 0.79 1.66 -29.55
C LEU A 184 0.78 0.22 -30.06
N GLY A 185 1.39 0.03 -31.23
CA GLY A 185 1.63 -1.29 -31.82
C GLY A 185 0.40 -2.00 -32.36
N PRO A 186 0.61 -3.25 -32.84
CA PRO A 186 -0.45 -4.03 -33.48
C PRO A 186 -1.56 -4.52 -32.54
N ASN A 187 -1.29 -4.61 -31.24
CA ASN A 187 -2.27 -5.03 -30.22
C ASN A 187 -2.97 -3.84 -29.54
N ASP A 188 -2.81 -2.62 -30.07
CA ASP A 188 -3.50 -1.44 -29.54
C ASP A 188 -3.24 -1.17 -28.04
N VAL A 189 -2.00 -1.35 -27.58
CA VAL A 189 -1.62 -1.03 -26.20
C VAL A 189 -1.86 0.45 -25.92
N SER A 190 -2.66 0.78 -24.92
CA SER A 190 -2.97 2.18 -24.58
C SER A 190 -1.74 2.91 -24.05
N ILE A 191 -1.59 4.19 -24.45
CA ILE A 191 -0.52 5.07 -23.98
C ILE A 191 -1.09 5.96 -22.88
N PRO A 192 -0.77 5.73 -21.59
CA PRO A 192 -1.33 6.50 -20.48
C PRO A 192 -0.76 7.92 -20.42
N GLU A 193 -1.61 8.88 -20.05
CA GLU A 193 -1.17 10.26 -19.78
C GLU A 193 -0.58 10.40 -18.38
N TYR A 194 -1.02 9.58 -17.41
CA TYR A 194 -0.59 9.61 -16.02
C TYR A 194 -0.33 8.22 -15.48
N TYR A 195 0.53 8.18 -14.47
CA TYR A 195 0.82 7.01 -13.64
C TYR A 195 0.63 7.34 -12.17
N TYR A 196 0.28 6.32 -11.41
CA TYR A 196 0.14 6.46 -9.96
C TYR A 196 0.95 5.40 -9.21
N LYS A 197 1.27 5.71 -7.95
CA LYS A 197 1.69 4.77 -6.92
C LYS A 197 1.00 5.14 -5.62
N VAL A 198 0.48 4.15 -4.91
CA VAL A 198 0.03 4.28 -3.53
C VAL A 198 0.84 3.36 -2.64
N ILE A 199 1.23 3.85 -1.50
CA ILE A 199 2.12 3.18 -0.57
C ILE A 199 1.50 3.22 0.82
N LEU A 200 1.39 2.05 1.45
CA LEU A 200 1.00 1.91 2.84
C LEU A 200 2.20 1.44 3.66
N ARG A 201 2.48 2.13 4.75
CA ARG A 201 3.31 1.68 5.85
C ARG A 201 2.37 1.31 7.00
N PHE A 202 2.27 0.01 7.27
CA PHE A 202 1.37 -0.48 8.32
C PHE A 202 2.15 -0.76 9.59
N GLU A 203 1.90 0.05 10.62
CA GLU A 203 2.33 -0.16 11.99
C GLU A 203 1.10 0.07 12.90
N PRO A 204 0.75 -0.84 13.80
CA PRO A 204 -0.49 -0.74 14.58
C PRO A 204 -0.72 0.58 15.31
N SER A 205 0.35 1.31 15.64
CA SER A 205 0.30 2.60 16.35
C SER A 205 0.63 3.81 15.46
N ASP A 206 1.13 3.60 14.23
CA ASP A 206 1.63 4.65 13.34
C ASP A 206 1.48 4.24 11.86
N THR A 207 0.25 3.92 11.47
CA THR A 207 -0.07 3.58 10.08
C THR A 207 -0.13 4.85 9.24
N LEU A 208 0.55 4.86 8.10
CA LEU A 208 0.60 5.98 7.17
C LEU A 208 0.43 5.49 5.74
N ALA A 209 -0.27 6.28 4.94
CA ALA A 209 -0.33 6.08 3.50
C ALA A 209 0.06 7.35 2.74
N ILE A 210 0.47 7.19 1.49
CA ILE A 210 0.82 8.27 0.58
C ILE A 210 0.54 7.84 -0.86
N GLY A 211 -0.10 8.72 -1.63
CA GLY A 211 -0.32 8.56 -3.05
C GLY A 211 0.60 9.45 -3.87
N PHE A 212 0.85 9.06 -5.10
CA PHE A 212 1.54 9.86 -6.12
C PHE A 212 0.78 9.78 -7.44
N ILE A 213 0.62 10.92 -8.12
CA ILE A 213 0.11 11.01 -9.48
C ILE A 213 1.14 11.81 -10.30
N LEU A 214 1.67 11.19 -11.34
CA LEU A 214 2.72 11.79 -12.18
C LEU A 214 2.30 11.75 -13.66
N PRO A 215 2.49 12.86 -14.41
CA PRO A 215 2.30 12.82 -15.86
C PRO A 215 3.38 11.95 -16.53
N ASN A 216 3.03 11.27 -17.62
CA ASN A 216 3.97 10.48 -18.45
C ASN A 216 4.94 11.38 -19.22
N ALA A 217 5.66 12.21 -18.49
CA ALA A 217 6.59 13.19 -19.04
C ALA A 217 7.80 13.39 -18.12
N SER A 218 8.90 13.87 -18.66
CA SER A 218 10.06 14.24 -17.84
C SER A 218 9.73 15.38 -16.89
N SER A 219 10.22 15.32 -15.66
CA SER A 219 10.10 16.39 -14.68
C SER A 219 11.40 16.62 -13.93
N LYS A 220 11.62 17.89 -13.55
CA LYS A 220 12.67 18.32 -12.61
C LYS A 220 12.10 18.76 -11.27
N SER A 221 10.78 18.68 -11.11
CA SER A 221 10.11 19.00 -9.85
C SER A 221 10.46 17.97 -8.78
N PRO A 222 10.48 18.38 -7.50
CA PRO A 222 10.65 17.45 -6.39
C PRO A 222 9.56 16.38 -6.37
N LEU A 223 9.89 15.15 -5.94
CA LEU A 223 8.90 14.06 -5.81
C LEU A 223 7.73 14.43 -4.90
N SER A 224 7.99 15.14 -3.83
CA SER A 224 6.96 15.60 -2.87
C SER A 224 5.89 16.50 -3.49
N SER A 225 6.19 17.15 -4.63
CA SER A 225 5.20 17.96 -5.36
C SER A 225 4.17 17.15 -6.13
N PHE A 226 4.37 15.84 -6.28
CA PHE A 226 3.45 14.88 -6.90
C PHE A 226 2.72 14.02 -5.87
N ALA A 227 3.06 14.21 -4.59
CA ALA A 227 2.41 13.47 -3.51
C ALA A 227 1.00 14.01 -3.27
N VAL A 228 0.06 13.11 -3.12
CA VAL A 228 -1.36 13.35 -2.87
C VAL A 228 -1.89 12.40 -1.81
N THR A 229 -3.11 12.59 -1.35
CA THR A 229 -3.81 11.60 -0.52
C THR A 229 -4.15 10.35 -1.34
N VAL A 230 -4.36 9.21 -0.69
CA VAL A 230 -4.84 7.99 -1.37
C VAL A 230 -6.21 8.25 -1.97
N ASP A 231 -7.16 8.88 -1.24
CA ASP A 231 -8.47 9.32 -1.75
C ASP A 231 -8.38 10.08 -3.09
N SER A 232 -7.33 10.91 -3.25
CA SER A 232 -7.12 11.64 -4.51
C SER A 232 -6.74 10.69 -5.65
N VAL A 233 -5.98 9.63 -5.36
CA VAL A 233 -5.65 8.60 -6.37
C VAL A 233 -6.90 7.78 -6.70
N GLU A 234 -7.69 7.41 -5.71
CA GLU A 234 -8.96 6.69 -5.88
C GLU A 234 -9.95 7.46 -6.75
N MET A 235 -10.13 8.74 -6.43
CA MET A 235 -10.99 9.62 -7.25
C MET A 235 -10.50 9.73 -8.69
N PHE A 236 -9.19 9.63 -8.92
CA PHE A 236 -8.58 9.77 -10.24
C PHE A 236 -8.58 8.47 -11.05
N THR A 237 -8.54 7.31 -10.37
CA THR A 237 -8.45 5.98 -10.98
C THR A 237 -9.75 5.18 -10.93
N GLY A 238 -10.61 5.47 -9.96
CA GLY A 238 -11.79 4.65 -9.64
C GLY A 238 -11.45 3.33 -8.93
N ILE A 239 -10.22 3.17 -8.44
CA ILE A 239 -9.75 1.98 -7.73
C ILE A 239 -9.77 2.29 -6.23
N ASP A 240 -10.34 1.38 -5.45
CA ASP A 240 -10.39 1.43 -3.99
C ASP A 240 -9.21 0.64 -3.43
N PHE A 241 -8.34 1.30 -2.67
CA PHE A 241 -7.10 0.73 -2.17
C PHE A 241 -7.24 0.27 -0.72
N PHE A 242 -6.31 -0.55 -0.26
CA PHE A 242 -6.12 -0.96 1.14
C PHE A 242 -7.36 -1.48 1.87
N ILE A 243 -8.35 -2.01 1.16
CA ILE A 243 -9.64 -2.54 1.66
C ILE A 243 -9.52 -3.60 2.76
N ALA A 244 -8.35 -4.15 3.01
CA ALA A 244 -8.10 -5.08 4.09
C ALA A 244 -7.80 -4.39 5.44
N LEU A 245 -7.68 -3.06 5.44
CA LEU A 245 -7.57 -2.28 6.67
C LEU A 245 -8.95 -2.22 7.37
N PRO A 246 -8.99 -2.11 8.70
CA PRO A 246 -10.22 -1.73 9.38
C PRO A 246 -10.70 -0.34 8.93
N ASP A 247 -11.98 -0.18 8.59
CA ASP A 247 -12.60 1.02 8.01
C ASP A 247 -12.11 2.34 8.64
N PHE A 248 -12.01 2.40 9.98
CA PHE A 248 -11.59 3.62 10.68
C PHE A 248 -10.09 3.96 10.50
N ILE A 249 -9.24 2.97 10.18
CA ILE A 249 -7.82 3.17 9.85
C ILE A 249 -7.71 3.60 8.39
N GLU A 250 -8.37 2.87 7.51
CA GLU A 250 -8.46 3.12 6.08
C GLU A 250 -8.89 4.56 5.81
N GLU A 251 -10.08 4.97 6.24
CA GLU A 251 -10.62 6.33 6.08
C GLU A 251 -9.65 7.41 6.58
N ASN A 252 -8.95 7.17 7.70
CA ASN A 252 -8.04 8.15 8.26
C ASN A 252 -6.72 8.27 7.48
N VAL A 253 -6.14 7.15 7.02
CA VAL A 253 -4.84 7.16 6.33
C VAL A 253 -4.98 7.58 4.87
N GLU A 254 -6.10 7.28 4.23
CA GLU A 254 -6.36 7.60 2.83
C GLU A 254 -6.72 9.07 2.61
N SER A 255 -7.49 9.65 3.53
CA SER A 255 -7.84 11.08 3.50
C SER A 255 -6.70 12.01 3.94
N SER A 256 -5.60 11.48 4.50
CA SER A 256 -4.55 12.27 5.12
C SER A 256 -3.25 12.28 4.31
N LEU A 257 -2.60 13.45 4.20
CA LEU A 257 -1.27 13.58 3.61
C LEU A 257 -0.31 14.22 4.60
N CYS A 258 0.68 13.47 5.06
CA CYS A 258 1.73 13.95 5.96
C CYS A 258 3.11 13.85 5.31
N LEU A 259 3.53 14.84 4.52
CA LEU A 259 4.86 14.82 3.87
C LEU A 259 6.02 14.74 4.86
N SER A 260 5.90 15.37 6.02
CA SER A 260 6.94 15.38 7.06
C SER A 260 7.02 14.08 7.87
N CYS A 261 6.04 13.17 7.71
CA CYS A 261 6.05 11.85 8.33
C CYS A 261 6.90 10.83 7.54
N TRP A 262 7.31 11.20 6.33
CA TRP A 262 8.15 10.39 5.46
C TRP A 262 9.55 10.99 5.37
N SER A 263 10.57 10.14 5.37
CA SER A 263 11.94 10.58 5.08
C SER A 263 12.14 10.73 3.57
N TRP A 264 12.84 11.78 3.14
CA TRP A 264 13.09 12.03 1.73
C TRP A 264 14.59 11.96 1.42
N THR A 265 14.97 11.33 0.31
CA THR A 265 16.36 11.27 -0.12
C THR A 265 16.82 12.58 -0.77
N GLU A 266 18.10 12.93 -0.62
CA GLU A 266 18.67 14.27 -0.93
C GLU A 266 18.56 14.76 -2.39
N LYS A 267 18.09 13.93 -3.33
CA LYS A 267 18.01 14.32 -4.74
C LYS A 267 16.93 15.32 -5.10
N GLY A 268 16.18 15.86 -4.14
CA GLY A 268 15.16 16.85 -4.48
C GLY A 268 14.59 17.71 -3.36
N ASP A 269 14.52 17.25 -2.12
CA ASP A 269 13.59 17.84 -1.16
C ASP A 269 14.16 18.26 0.19
N ASN A 270 15.29 17.71 0.64
CA ASN A 270 15.80 17.93 2.00
C ASN A 270 16.15 19.40 2.32
N GLU A 271 16.65 20.19 1.36
CA GLU A 271 16.98 21.60 1.66
C GLU A 271 15.76 22.50 1.87
N LYS A 272 14.65 22.23 1.17
CA LYS A 272 13.44 23.06 1.28
C LYS A 272 12.56 22.64 2.45
N LEU A 273 12.45 21.33 2.74
CA LEU A 273 11.68 20.84 3.87
C LEU A 273 12.37 21.14 5.19
N GLN A 274 13.70 21.04 5.28
CA GLN A 274 14.44 21.46 6.48
C GLN A 274 14.33 22.97 6.75
N LYS A 275 14.38 23.81 5.71
CA LYS A 275 14.17 25.27 5.88
C LYS A 275 12.73 25.61 6.30
N ASN A 276 11.73 24.88 5.81
CA ASN A 276 10.34 25.08 6.22
C ASN A 276 10.05 24.48 7.62
N ASN A 277 10.65 23.33 7.98
CA ASN A 277 10.50 22.74 9.31
C ASN A 277 11.20 23.55 10.41
N THR A 278 12.25 24.32 10.10
CA THR A 278 12.88 25.20 11.10
C THR A 278 11.97 26.38 11.45
N GLN A 279 10.98 26.70 10.60
CA GLN A 279 9.96 27.72 10.93
C GLN A 279 8.66 27.12 11.51
N VAL A 280 8.45 25.80 11.43
CA VAL A 280 7.25 25.10 11.93
C VAL A 280 7.58 24.08 13.02
N VAL A 281 8.74 24.18 13.68
CA VAL A 281 8.93 23.60 15.01
C VAL A 281 8.18 24.49 16.02
N GLY A 282 6.90 24.68 15.79
CA GLY A 282 5.95 24.94 16.84
C GLY A 282 5.95 23.70 17.74
N LYS A 283 6.36 23.92 19.02
CA LYS A 283 6.36 22.97 20.13
C LYS A 283 5.45 21.78 19.87
N ARG A 284 6.00 20.54 19.90
CA ARG A 284 5.17 19.34 20.08
C ARG A 284 4.13 19.70 21.14
N ARG A 285 2.86 19.74 20.76
CA ARG A 285 1.79 19.95 21.73
C ARG A 285 1.85 18.75 22.64
N GLU A 286 2.24 18.95 23.88
CA GLU A 286 2.11 17.92 24.88
C GLU A 286 0.61 17.62 25.01
N GLY A 287 0.24 16.34 24.81
CA GLY A 287 -1.14 15.93 24.99
C GLY A 287 -1.57 16.23 26.42
N VAL A 288 -2.68 16.92 26.58
CA VAL A 288 -3.24 17.25 27.89
C VAL A 288 -4.38 16.30 28.26
N GLN A 289 -4.51 16.00 29.53
CA GLN A 289 -5.66 15.20 29.98
C GLN A 289 -6.96 15.96 29.72
N CYS A 290 -7.95 15.29 29.12
CA CYS A 290 -9.27 15.85 28.82
C CYS A 290 -9.86 16.56 30.03
N SER A 291 -10.32 17.79 29.84
CA SER A 291 -10.89 18.64 30.89
C SER A 291 -12.32 18.26 31.30
N ALA A 292 -13.00 17.40 30.53
CA ALA A 292 -14.38 17.03 30.81
C ALA A 292 -14.50 16.08 32.03
N VAL A 293 -15.65 16.14 32.66
CA VAL A 293 -16.05 15.25 33.77
C VAL A 293 -16.98 14.18 33.21
N THR A 294 -16.78 12.93 33.60
CA THR A 294 -17.63 11.80 33.23
C THR A 294 -18.97 11.86 33.94
N LYS A 295 -19.97 11.08 33.50
CA LYS A 295 -21.28 10.98 34.18
C LYS A 295 -21.18 10.51 35.63
N ALA A 296 -20.08 9.87 36.01
CA ALA A 296 -19.80 9.43 37.37
C ALA A 296 -19.08 10.50 38.23
N GLY A 297 -18.96 11.74 37.76
CA GLY A 297 -18.33 12.85 38.48
C GLY A 297 -16.79 12.85 38.48
N ASN A 298 -16.14 11.92 37.80
CA ASN A 298 -14.68 11.84 37.74
C ASN A 298 -14.14 12.56 36.47
N ARG A 299 -12.93 13.14 36.59
CA ARG A 299 -12.26 13.72 35.43
C ARG A 299 -11.97 12.63 34.37
N CYS A 300 -12.23 12.94 33.10
CA CYS A 300 -11.92 12.04 31.99
C CYS A 300 -10.41 11.75 31.93
N LYS A 301 -10.02 10.47 31.88
CA LYS A 301 -8.61 10.04 31.87
C LYS A 301 -7.94 10.10 30.51
N ARG A 302 -8.67 10.44 29.44
CA ARG A 302 -8.15 10.46 28.07
C ARG A 302 -7.21 11.64 27.85
N ILE A 303 -6.15 11.41 27.10
CA ILE A 303 -5.28 12.45 26.59
C ILE A 303 -5.90 13.03 25.32
N THR A 304 -5.80 14.32 25.14
CA THR A 304 -6.27 15.04 23.94
C THR A 304 -5.23 16.05 23.47
N TYR A 305 -5.20 16.26 22.18
CA TYR A 305 -4.39 17.31 21.51
C TYR A 305 -5.27 18.43 20.97
N SER A 306 -6.58 18.34 21.18
CA SER A 306 -7.54 19.34 20.76
C SER A 306 -7.31 20.68 21.47
N PRO A 307 -7.39 21.81 20.75
CA PRO A 307 -7.17 23.15 21.32
C PRO A 307 -8.12 23.51 22.47
N ASN A 308 -9.31 22.92 22.51
CA ASN A 308 -10.29 23.15 23.55
C ASN A 308 -10.07 22.27 24.82
N GLY A 309 -9.02 21.44 24.84
CA GLY A 309 -8.69 20.55 25.95
C GLY A 309 -9.69 19.40 26.20
N LYS A 310 -10.57 19.09 25.22
CA LYS A 310 -11.55 18.01 25.31
C LYS A 310 -11.22 16.90 24.32
N CYS A 311 -11.41 15.63 24.71
CA CYS A 311 -11.28 14.49 23.78
C CYS A 311 -12.49 14.39 22.85
N SER A 312 -12.38 13.63 21.76
CA SER A 312 -13.44 13.46 20.76
C SER A 312 -14.81 13.08 21.34
N GLN A 313 -14.85 12.26 22.41
CA GLN A 313 -16.11 11.92 23.08
C GLN A 313 -16.74 13.06 23.90
N HIS A 314 -16.00 14.14 24.14
CA HIS A 314 -16.45 15.30 24.89
C HIS A 314 -16.41 16.60 24.08
N GLY A 315 -16.47 16.49 22.72
CA GLY A 315 -16.51 17.62 21.82
C GLY A 315 -15.14 18.25 21.57
N GLY A 316 -14.09 17.47 21.58
CA GLY A 316 -12.78 17.82 21.02
C GLY A 316 -12.82 17.59 19.50
N ASN A 317 -12.51 18.63 18.72
CA ASN A 317 -12.31 18.57 17.27
C ASN A 317 -10.82 18.49 17.00
#